data_310d9dedb1fa3db63cd0ae9990755c50
#
_entry.id   310d9dedb1fa3db63cd0ae9990755c50
#
_cell.length_a   1.000
_cell.length_b   1.000
_cell.length_c   1.000
_cell.angle_alpha   90.00
_cell.angle_beta   90.00
_cell.angle_gamma   90.00
#
_symmetry.space_group_name_H-M   'P 1'
#
loop_
_entity.id
_entity.type
_entity.pdbx_description
1 polymer ?
#
loop_
_entity_poly.entity_id
_entity_poly.type
_entity_poly.pdbx_seq_one_letter_code
_entity_poly.pdbx_strand_id
1 'polypeptide(L)'
;MNHDFYLITDSIRAKYKNNSFLRLAEMKDFCDSTPGLHFLDGNTVTIDSITYGGCGMSWDKTHYELLCESEVSTSEVVSFYKRYLNDYRNISCGTAPYKIPTGYGASVFCGDFDPIRFFESQYNKLASIEKADVVLTHYAPLLHPSMPEQYKHHLGTSFYYFNGKEIIDTLAPKVWVFGHTHSPAHDIVDNTTYLCNPYGYPRENPGARIITYTKD
;
A
#
# COMPACT_ATOMS: atom_id res chain seq x y z
N MET A 1 -2.28 5.50 2.87
CA MET A 1 -1.04 5.66 2.11
C MET A 1 -1.26 6.11 0.67
N ASN A 2 -2.24 5.61 -0.12
CA ASN A 2 -2.54 6.23 -1.41
C ASN A 2 -2.95 7.70 -1.25
N HIS A 3 -3.73 8.05 -0.24
CA HIS A 3 -4.11 9.43 0.07
C HIS A 3 -2.95 10.34 0.48
N ASP A 4 -1.83 9.79 0.94
CA ASP A 4 -0.62 10.56 1.26
C ASP A 4 0.02 11.14 -0.01
N PHE A 5 -0.22 10.52 -1.15
CA PHE A 5 0.20 11.02 -2.45
C PHE A 5 -0.76 12.03 -3.07
N TYR A 6 -1.97 12.22 -2.54
CA TYR A 6 -2.98 13.05 -3.18
C TYR A 6 -2.65 14.54 -3.14
N LEU A 7 -2.69 15.16 -4.31
CA LEU A 7 -2.59 16.59 -4.49
C LEU A 7 -3.98 17.17 -4.79
N ILE A 8 -4.81 17.31 -3.74
CA ILE A 8 -6.24 17.58 -3.88
C ILE A 8 -6.54 19.05 -4.23
N THR A 9 -5.74 20.00 -3.69
CA THR A 9 -5.99 21.44 -3.88
C THR A 9 -4.90 22.11 -4.69
N ASP A 10 -5.22 23.23 -5.33
CA ASP A 10 -4.23 24.01 -6.09
C ASP A 10 -3.07 24.48 -5.22
N SER A 11 -3.32 24.82 -3.96
CA SER A 11 -2.26 25.20 -3.02
C SER A 11 -1.31 24.05 -2.71
N ILE A 12 -1.82 22.83 -2.53
CA ILE A 12 -1.02 21.63 -2.35
C ILE A 12 -0.24 21.31 -3.62
N ARG A 13 -0.88 21.39 -4.79
CA ARG A 13 -0.22 21.21 -6.09
C ARG A 13 0.92 22.21 -6.29
N ALA A 14 0.71 23.46 -5.98
CA ALA A 14 1.74 24.49 -6.07
C ALA A 14 2.90 24.23 -5.09
N LYS A 15 2.60 23.91 -3.83
CA LYS A 15 3.59 23.59 -2.80
C LYS A 15 4.55 22.48 -3.26
N TYR A 16 4.02 21.41 -3.79
CA TYR A 16 4.80 20.24 -4.22
C TYR A 16 5.12 20.22 -5.72
N LYS A 17 5.00 21.36 -6.41
CA LYS A 17 5.31 21.45 -7.85
C LYS A 17 4.60 20.37 -8.68
N ASN A 18 3.36 20.10 -8.32
CA ASN A 18 2.55 19.04 -8.91
C ASN A 18 3.21 17.63 -8.87
N ASN A 19 4.00 17.34 -7.83
CA ASN A 19 4.68 16.06 -7.66
C ASN A 19 4.35 15.45 -6.29
N SER A 20 3.59 14.37 -6.28
CA SER A 20 3.16 13.63 -5.09
C SER A 20 4.33 13.04 -4.29
N PHE A 21 5.42 12.71 -4.96
CA PHE A 21 6.59 12.12 -4.33
C PHE A 21 7.39 13.15 -3.50
N LEU A 22 7.31 14.43 -3.83
CA LEU A 22 7.86 15.50 -2.97
C LEU A 22 7.08 15.62 -1.67
N ARG A 23 5.78 15.40 -1.69
CA ARG A 23 4.96 15.35 -0.47
C ARG A 23 5.35 14.15 0.41
N LEU A 24 5.55 12.99 -0.20
CA LEU A 24 6.02 11.81 0.52
C LEU A 24 7.40 12.01 1.15
N ALA A 25 8.31 12.67 0.42
CA ALA A 25 9.64 13.01 0.93
C ALA A 25 9.56 13.91 2.17
N GLU A 26 8.71 14.94 2.15
CA GLU A 26 8.50 15.82 3.31
C GLU A 26 7.96 15.04 4.52
N MET A 27 7.04 14.08 4.30
CA MET A 27 6.53 13.22 5.38
C MET A 27 7.64 12.34 5.96
N LYS A 28 8.50 11.79 5.11
CA LYS A 28 9.65 11.01 5.53
C LYS A 28 10.62 11.87 6.37
N ASP A 29 10.97 13.04 5.88
CA ASP A 29 11.87 13.98 6.59
C ASP A 29 11.29 14.36 7.96
N PHE A 30 9.98 14.55 8.05
CA PHE A 30 9.29 14.81 9.30
C PHE A 30 9.43 13.63 10.29
N CYS A 31 9.20 12.40 9.82
CA CYS A 31 9.37 11.21 10.65
C CYS A 31 10.84 11.05 11.11
N ASP A 32 11.78 11.20 10.19
CA ASP A 32 13.22 11.07 10.47
C ASP A 32 13.72 12.11 11.49
N SER A 33 13.09 13.29 11.54
CA SER A 33 13.41 14.37 12.48
C SER A 33 12.65 14.31 13.80
N THR A 34 11.67 13.41 13.94
CA THR A 34 10.80 13.33 15.12
C THR A 34 11.11 12.06 15.92
N PRO A 35 11.64 12.17 17.15
CA PRO A 35 11.93 11.00 17.98
C PRO A 35 10.70 10.11 18.19
N GLY A 36 10.88 8.80 18.01
CA GLY A 36 9.82 7.79 18.18
C GLY A 36 8.88 7.64 16.97
N LEU A 37 9.07 8.41 15.90
CA LEU A 37 8.40 8.15 14.62
C LEU A 37 9.34 7.41 13.67
N HIS A 38 8.78 6.45 12.95
CA HIS A 38 9.49 5.63 11.99
C HIS A 38 8.73 5.59 10.67
N PHE A 39 9.40 5.94 9.57
CA PHE A 39 8.84 5.87 8.24
C PHE A 39 9.27 4.55 7.60
N LEU A 40 8.31 3.65 7.36
CA LEU A 40 8.57 2.36 6.73
C LEU A 40 8.32 2.45 5.21
N ASP A 41 9.40 2.32 4.44
CA ASP A 41 9.38 2.37 2.98
C ASP A 41 10.36 1.34 2.38
N GLY A 42 10.20 0.06 2.74
CA GLY A 42 11.11 -1.03 2.39
C GLY A 42 12.26 -1.24 3.38
N ASN A 43 12.15 -0.65 4.54
CA ASN A 43 13.09 -0.79 5.65
C ASN A 43 12.42 -1.43 6.87
N THR A 44 13.23 -1.68 7.88
CA THR A 44 12.77 -2.24 9.16
C THR A 44 13.19 -1.37 10.33
N VAL A 45 12.46 -1.50 11.44
CA VAL A 45 12.80 -0.96 12.75
C VAL A 45 12.53 -2.03 13.81
N THR A 46 13.41 -2.12 14.79
CA THR A 46 13.21 -3.04 15.94
C THR A 46 12.87 -2.22 17.18
N ILE A 47 11.72 -2.51 17.78
CA ILE A 47 11.23 -1.89 19.01
C ILE A 47 10.85 -3.04 19.97
N ASP A 48 11.39 -3.02 21.18
CA ASP A 48 11.13 -4.04 22.21
C ASP A 48 11.28 -5.48 21.69
N SER A 49 12.35 -5.74 20.94
CA SER A 49 12.68 -7.05 20.36
C SER A 49 11.70 -7.54 19.28
N ILE A 50 10.79 -6.70 18.81
CA ILE A 50 9.91 -6.96 17.68
C ILE A 50 10.41 -6.17 16.47
N THR A 51 10.61 -6.85 15.35
CA THR A 51 11.03 -6.21 14.09
C THR A 51 9.80 -5.91 13.24
N TYR A 52 9.60 -4.63 12.98
CA TYR A 52 8.55 -4.10 12.11
C TYR A 52 9.17 -3.77 10.75
N GLY A 53 8.51 -4.18 9.68
CA GLY A 53 8.91 -3.84 8.32
C GLY A 53 7.69 -3.47 7.47
N GLY A 54 7.90 -2.81 6.36
CA GLY A 54 6.77 -2.52 5.47
C GLY A 54 7.04 -1.42 4.46
N CYS A 55 6.02 -1.17 3.66
CA CYS A 55 5.93 -0.03 2.74
C CYS A 55 4.46 0.24 2.38
N GLY A 56 4.21 1.30 1.61
CA GLY A 56 2.84 1.65 1.19
C GLY A 56 2.16 0.58 0.37
N MET A 57 2.90 -0.11 -0.47
CA MET A 57 2.40 -1.03 -1.49
C MET A 57 1.41 -0.38 -2.48
N SER A 58 0.95 -1.16 -3.42
CA SER A 58 -0.06 -0.84 -4.41
C SER A 58 -0.71 -2.15 -4.89
N TRP A 59 -1.65 -2.07 -5.82
CA TRP A 59 -2.32 -3.21 -6.41
C TRP A 59 -1.54 -3.78 -7.60
N ASP A 60 -1.74 -5.05 -7.86
CA ASP A 60 -1.34 -5.71 -9.11
C ASP A 60 -2.58 -6.17 -9.92
N LYS A 61 -2.36 -6.75 -11.09
CA LYS A 61 -3.47 -7.21 -11.92
C LYS A 61 -3.97 -8.62 -11.59
N THR A 62 -3.34 -9.33 -10.66
CA THR A 62 -3.63 -10.74 -10.39
C THR A 62 -5.09 -10.96 -9.98
N HIS A 63 -5.60 -10.17 -9.05
CA HIS A 63 -7.00 -10.28 -8.66
C HIS A 63 -7.97 -9.82 -9.76
N TYR A 64 -7.56 -8.86 -10.58
CA TYR A 64 -8.35 -8.44 -11.73
C TYR A 64 -8.50 -9.58 -12.74
N GLU A 65 -7.42 -10.30 -13.05
CA GLU A 65 -7.44 -11.47 -13.91
C GLU A 65 -8.31 -12.60 -13.34
N LEU A 66 -8.21 -12.86 -12.02
CA LEU A 66 -9.06 -13.85 -11.35
C LEU A 66 -10.55 -13.49 -11.42
N LEU A 67 -10.90 -12.21 -11.21
CA LEU A 67 -12.30 -11.76 -11.28
C LEU A 67 -12.84 -11.71 -12.70
N CYS A 68 -12.01 -11.50 -13.70
CA CYS A 68 -12.37 -11.57 -15.11
C CYS A 68 -12.42 -13.01 -15.64
N GLU A 69 -11.87 -13.98 -14.89
CA GLU A 69 -11.70 -15.38 -15.32
C GLU A 69 -10.94 -15.51 -16.65
N SER A 70 -10.06 -14.58 -16.94
CA SER A 70 -9.30 -14.53 -18.19
C SER A 70 -8.05 -13.69 -18.05
N GLU A 71 -7.07 -13.94 -18.93
CA GLU A 71 -5.94 -13.03 -19.09
C GLU A 71 -6.42 -11.70 -19.65
N VAL A 72 -6.02 -10.62 -19.02
CA VAL A 72 -6.28 -9.25 -19.48
C VAL A 72 -4.98 -8.52 -19.76
N SER A 73 -4.99 -7.68 -20.77
CA SER A 73 -3.82 -6.86 -21.07
C SER A 73 -3.60 -5.79 -19.98
N THR A 74 -2.36 -5.43 -19.72
CA THR A 74 -2.01 -4.35 -18.80
C THR A 74 -2.72 -3.04 -19.19
N SER A 75 -2.88 -2.78 -20.49
CA SER A 75 -3.56 -1.57 -20.99
C SER A 75 -5.05 -1.53 -20.64
N GLU A 76 -5.73 -2.67 -20.64
CA GLU A 76 -7.14 -2.76 -20.24
C GLU A 76 -7.31 -2.51 -18.75
N VAL A 77 -6.48 -3.15 -17.92
CA VAL A 77 -6.50 -2.93 -16.46
C VAL A 77 -6.20 -1.46 -16.12
N VAL A 78 -5.18 -0.88 -16.73
CA VAL A 78 -4.83 0.53 -16.54
C VAL A 78 -5.93 1.46 -17.04
N SER A 79 -6.61 1.13 -18.13
CA SER A 79 -7.74 1.91 -18.65
C SER A 79 -8.92 1.90 -17.67
N PHE A 80 -9.21 0.73 -17.07
CA PHE A 80 -10.23 0.63 -16.02
C PHE A 80 -9.85 1.45 -14.79
N TYR A 81 -8.60 1.31 -14.32
CA TYR A 81 -8.06 2.07 -13.20
C TYR A 81 -8.20 3.59 -13.43
N LYS A 82 -7.76 4.09 -14.56
CA LYS A 82 -7.87 5.50 -14.96
C LYS A 82 -9.29 6.02 -14.92
N ARG A 83 -10.24 5.18 -15.29
CA ARG A 83 -11.65 5.57 -15.38
C ARG A 83 -12.32 5.65 -14.00
N TYR A 84 -12.02 4.74 -13.10
CA TYR A 84 -12.80 4.52 -11.89
C TYR A 84 -12.07 4.90 -10.59
N LEU A 85 -10.74 4.87 -10.56
CA LEU A 85 -10.00 5.12 -9.32
C LEU A 85 -9.57 6.58 -9.16
N ASN A 86 -9.80 7.12 -7.96
CA ASN A 86 -9.43 8.49 -7.62
C ASN A 86 -7.91 8.70 -7.58
N ASP A 87 -7.14 7.66 -7.34
CA ASP A 87 -5.69 7.70 -7.30
C ASP A 87 -5.11 8.30 -8.59
N TYR A 88 -5.62 7.85 -9.74
CA TYR A 88 -5.14 8.35 -11.03
C TYR A 88 -5.32 9.85 -11.20
N ARG A 89 -6.37 10.41 -10.61
CA ARG A 89 -6.70 11.85 -10.71
C ARG A 89 -5.93 12.71 -9.72
N ASN A 90 -5.52 12.12 -8.60
CA ASN A 90 -4.96 12.84 -7.45
C ASN A 90 -3.46 12.60 -7.25
N ILE A 91 -2.89 11.56 -7.88
CA ILE A 91 -1.45 11.28 -7.86
C ILE A 91 -0.83 11.86 -9.13
N SER A 92 0.23 12.62 -8.95
CA SER A 92 0.97 13.26 -10.06
C SER A 92 2.46 13.10 -9.82
N CYS A 93 3.21 12.88 -10.90
CA CYS A 93 4.67 12.75 -10.85
C CYS A 93 5.39 14.07 -11.16
N GLY A 94 4.67 15.13 -11.53
CA GLY A 94 5.25 16.40 -11.93
C GLY A 94 6.05 16.30 -13.23
N THR A 95 6.69 17.38 -13.61
CA THR A 95 7.56 17.44 -14.80
C THR A 95 9.04 17.25 -14.45
N ALA A 96 9.43 17.45 -13.19
CA ALA A 96 10.79 17.23 -12.72
C ALA A 96 10.94 15.76 -12.27
N PRO A 97 12.00 15.06 -12.70
CA PRO A 97 12.23 13.68 -12.26
C PRO A 97 12.50 13.63 -10.76
N TYR A 98 11.73 12.83 -10.05
CA TYR A 98 11.98 12.47 -8.67
C TYR A 98 12.62 11.07 -8.63
N LYS A 99 13.83 11.01 -8.10
CA LYS A 99 14.52 9.74 -7.88
C LYS A 99 14.12 9.20 -6.52
N ILE A 100 13.39 8.10 -6.49
CA ILE A 100 13.19 7.37 -5.24
C ILE A 100 14.55 6.73 -4.90
N PRO A 101 15.12 7.02 -3.74
CA PRO A 101 16.29 6.29 -3.26
C PRO A 101 15.88 4.84 -2.99
N THR A 102 16.18 3.95 -3.91
CA THR A 102 16.01 2.52 -3.70
C THR A 102 17.38 1.89 -3.75
N GLY A 103 17.67 0.96 -2.85
CA GLY A 103 18.89 0.14 -2.91
C GLY A 103 18.99 -0.71 -4.20
N TYR A 104 17.94 -0.71 -5.03
CA TYR A 104 17.79 -1.53 -6.25
C TYR A 104 17.55 -0.70 -7.51
N GLY A 105 18.33 0.34 -7.70
CA GLY A 105 18.21 1.20 -8.86
C GLY A 105 17.17 2.32 -8.67
N ALA A 106 17.54 3.53 -9.05
CA ALA A 106 16.67 4.69 -8.91
C ALA A 106 15.48 4.60 -9.87
N SER A 107 14.30 4.36 -9.34
CA SER A 107 13.07 4.58 -10.11
C SER A 107 12.82 6.07 -10.23
N VAL A 108 12.77 6.58 -11.47
CA VAL A 108 12.47 7.98 -11.75
C VAL A 108 11.00 8.10 -12.10
N PHE A 109 10.26 8.85 -11.29
CA PHE A 109 8.86 9.17 -11.57
C PHE A 109 8.77 10.61 -12.06
N CYS A 110 8.34 10.78 -13.30
CA CYS A 110 8.04 12.09 -13.90
C CYS A 110 7.00 11.91 -15.01
N GLY A 111 6.22 12.95 -15.27
CA GLY A 111 5.14 12.91 -16.25
C GLY A 111 3.88 12.26 -15.71
N ASP A 112 3.23 11.43 -16.53
CA ASP A 112 2.01 10.74 -16.13
C ASP A 112 2.28 9.65 -15.10
N PHE A 113 1.38 9.51 -14.13
CA PHE A 113 1.47 8.45 -13.15
C PHE A 113 1.23 7.08 -13.80
N ASP A 114 2.24 6.20 -13.69
CA ASP A 114 2.17 4.81 -14.14
C ASP A 114 1.95 3.89 -12.92
N PRO A 115 0.73 3.35 -12.74
CA PRO A 115 0.41 2.52 -11.58
C PRO A 115 1.15 1.19 -11.57
N ILE A 116 1.47 0.62 -12.71
CA ILE A 116 2.20 -0.66 -12.82
C ILE A 116 3.64 -0.48 -12.35
N ARG A 117 4.31 0.53 -12.89
CA ARG A 117 5.68 0.86 -12.48
C ARG A 117 5.76 1.27 -11.01
N PHE A 118 4.72 1.93 -10.51
CA PHE A 118 4.62 2.26 -9.09
C PHE A 118 4.51 0.99 -8.25
N PHE A 119 3.63 0.04 -8.63
CA PHE A 119 3.53 -1.25 -7.98
C PHE A 119 4.87 -1.99 -7.95
N GLU A 120 5.54 -2.14 -9.09
CA GLU A 120 6.85 -2.82 -9.18
C GLU A 120 7.87 -2.21 -8.22
N SER A 121 7.91 -0.88 -8.14
CA SER A 121 8.79 -0.16 -7.21
C SER A 121 8.47 -0.48 -5.75
N GLN A 122 7.20 -0.52 -5.38
CA GLN A 122 6.77 -0.83 -4.01
C GLN A 122 6.98 -2.30 -3.66
N TYR A 123 6.69 -3.19 -4.60
CA TYR A 123 6.91 -4.63 -4.44
C TYR A 123 8.39 -4.95 -4.19
N ASN A 124 9.29 -4.38 -4.99
CA ASN A 124 10.73 -4.57 -4.83
C ASN A 124 11.25 -4.07 -3.48
N LYS A 125 10.72 -2.96 -2.97
CA LYS A 125 11.03 -2.46 -1.63
C LYS A 125 10.60 -3.46 -0.55
N LEU A 126 9.37 -3.97 -0.63
CA LEU A 126 8.85 -4.91 0.35
C LEU A 126 9.60 -6.26 0.28
N ALA A 127 9.87 -6.76 -0.92
CA ALA A 127 10.61 -8.00 -1.17
C ALA A 127 12.08 -7.91 -0.73
N SER A 128 12.64 -6.71 -0.59
CA SER A 128 14.02 -6.52 -0.11
C SER A 128 14.16 -6.63 1.41
N ILE A 129 13.06 -6.73 2.15
CA ILE A 129 13.09 -6.92 3.61
C ILE A 129 13.49 -8.37 3.89
N GLU A 130 14.59 -8.54 4.61
CA GLU A 130 15.13 -9.89 4.92
C GLU A 130 14.41 -10.55 6.10
N LYS A 131 13.90 -9.73 7.04
CA LYS A 131 13.23 -10.23 8.25
C LYS A 131 12.26 -9.18 8.81
N ALA A 132 11.06 -9.62 9.18
CA ALA A 132 10.11 -8.83 9.96
C ALA A 132 9.19 -9.78 10.76
N ASP A 133 8.97 -9.49 12.03
CA ASP A 133 7.94 -10.16 12.85
C ASP A 133 6.54 -9.62 12.48
N VAL A 134 6.48 -8.32 12.23
CA VAL A 134 5.26 -7.59 11.85
C VAL A 134 5.50 -6.86 10.54
N VAL A 135 4.65 -7.11 9.57
CA VAL A 135 4.66 -6.39 8.27
C VAL A 135 3.50 -5.42 8.22
N LEU A 136 3.77 -4.19 7.77
CA LEU A 136 2.77 -3.14 7.58
C LEU A 136 2.72 -2.72 6.12
N THR A 137 1.53 -2.84 5.54
CA THR A 137 1.25 -2.33 4.19
C THR A 137 -0.07 -1.54 4.21
N HIS A 138 -0.33 -0.73 3.19
CA HIS A 138 -1.66 -0.13 3.04
C HIS A 138 -2.58 -1.05 2.25
N TYR A 139 -2.07 -1.68 1.20
CA TYR A 139 -2.82 -2.66 0.41
C TYR A 139 -2.75 -4.04 1.05
N ALA A 140 -3.80 -4.83 0.91
CA ALA A 140 -3.85 -6.18 1.45
C ALA A 140 -3.05 -7.16 0.56
N PRO A 141 -2.23 -8.06 1.15
CA PRO A 141 -1.36 -8.98 0.39
C PRO A 141 -2.11 -10.16 -0.24
N LEU A 142 -3.38 -10.33 0.10
CA LEU A 142 -4.24 -11.40 -0.40
C LEU A 142 -5.70 -11.02 -0.16
N LEU A 143 -6.61 -11.72 -0.86
CA LEU A 143 -8.04 -11.61 -0.62
C LEU A 143 -8.36 -12.35 0.69
N HIS A 144 -8.59 -11.59 1.76
CA HIS A 144 -8.79 -12.15 3.09
C HIS A 144 -10.22 -12.73 3.26
N PRO A 145 -10.39 -13.77 4.12
CA PRO A 145 -11.68 -14.43 4.31
C PRO A 145 -12.81 -13.53 4.81
N SER A 146 -12.46 -12.53 5.62
CA SER A 146 -13.44 -11.56 6.15
C SER A 146 -13.95 -10.53 5.13
N MET A 147 -13.53 -10.61 3.87
CA MET A 147 -14.05 -9.74 2.81
C MET A 147 -15.56 -9.87 2.69
N PRO A 148 -16.31 -8.76 2.73
CA PRO A 148 -17.76 -8.80 2.50
C PRO A 148 -18.10 -9.40 1.14
N GLU A 149 -19.06 -10.33 1.11
CA GLU A 149 -19.43 -11.11 -0.09
C GLU A 149 -19.76 -10.24 -1.30
N GLN A 150 -20.44 -9.11 -1.06
CA GLN A 150 -20.83 -8.17 -2.11
C GLN A 150 -19.66 -7.58 -2.90
N TYR A 151 -18.45 -7.59 -2.33
CA TYR A 151 -17.26 -7.05 -2.97
C TYR A 151 -16.36 -8.11 -3.60
N LYS A 152 -16.51 -9.39 -3.24
CA LYS A 152 -15.63 -10.48 -3.69
C LYS A 152 -15.56 -10.62 -5.21
N HIS A 153 -16.65 -10.35 -5.90
CA HIS A 153 -16.76 -10.51 -7.36
C HIS A 153 -16.83 -9.19 -8.13
N HIS A 154 -16.56 -8.08 -7.47
CA HIS A 154 -16.55 -6.79 -8.15
C HIS A 154 -15.15 -6.46 -8.68
N LEU A 155 -15.03 -6.17 -9.99
CA LEU A 155 -13.74 -5.89 -10.64
C LEU A 155 -12.95 -4.78 -9.93
N GLY A 156 -13.62 -3.76 -9.41
CA GLY A 156 -12.99 -2.69 -8.64
C GLY A 156 -12.27 -3.17 -7.38
N THR A 157 -12.65 -4.32 -6.82
CA THR A 157 -12.02 -4.90 -5.62
C THR A 157 -10.57 -5.30 -5.89
N SER A 158 -10.23 -5.67 -7.13
CA SER A 158 -8.87 -6.02 -7.52
C SER A 158 -7.85 -4.92 -7.23
N PHE A 159 -8.29 -3.65 -7.20
CA PHE A 159 -7.42 -2.52 -6.91
C PHE A 159 -7.17 -2.25 -5.41
N TYR A 160 -7.56 -3.16 -4.55
CA TYR A 160 -7.33 -3.11 -3.11
C TYR A 160 -6.31 -4.15 -2.63
N TYR A 161 -5.88 -5.03 -3.54
CA TYR A 161 -5.06 -6.20 -3.24
C TYR A 161 -3.83 -6.30 -4.13
N PHE A 162 -2.87 -7.06 -3.66
CA PHE A 162 -1.75 -7.53 -4.47
C PHE A 162 -1.43 -9.00 -4.15
N ASN A 163 -0.77 -9.68 -5.06
CA ASN A 163 -0.28 -11.02 -4.80
C ASN A 163 0.98 -10.97 -3.94
N GLY A 164 0.80 -11.07 -2.63
CA GLY A 164 1.88 -11.06 -1.65
C GLY A 164 2.45 -12.43 -1.31
N LYS A 165 2.00 -13.51 -1.99
CA LYS A 165 2.33 -14.89 -1.59
C LYS A 165 3.82 -15.15 -1.44
N GLU A 166 4.63 -14.76 -2.40
CA GLU A 166 6.08 -14.97 -2.36
C GLU A 166 6.75 -14.26 -1.17
N ILE A 167 6.30 -13.04 -0.88
CA ILE A 167 6.82 -12.26 0.25
C ILE A 167 6.37 -12.88 1.57
N ILE A 168 5.11 -13.34 1.66
CA ILE A 168 4.58 -14.03 2.84
C ILE A 168 5.38 -15.30 3.10
N ASP A 169 5.58 -16.12 2.08
CA ASP A 169 6.33 -17.39 2.20
C ASP A 169 7.80 -17.14 2.60
N THR A 170 8.41 -16.07 2.14
CA THR A 170 9.81 -15.73 2.41
C THR A 170 10.00 -15.14 3.81
N LEU A 171 9.19 -14.16 4.18
CA LEU A 171 9.29 -13.47 5.46
C LEU A 171 8.68 -14.26 6.61
N ALA A 172 7.66 -15.07 6.32
CA ALA A 172 6.86 -15.81 7.30
C ALA A 172 6.51 -14.94 8.55
N PRO A 173 5.93 -13.75 8.37
CA PRO A 173 5.69 -12.82 9.46
C PRO A 173 4.60 -13.39 10.39
N LYS A 174 4.69 -13.07 11.68
CA LYS A 174 3.64 -13.45 12.63
C LYS A 174 2.36 -12.65 12.45
N VAL A 175 2.52 -11.39 12.09
CA VAL A 175 1.41 -10.45 11.91
C VAL A 175 1.59 -9.65 10.64
N TRP A 176 0.52 -9.51 9.87
CA TRP A 176 0.44 -8.59 8.75
C TRP A 176 -0.69 -7.58 8.98
N VAL A 177 -0.34 -6.32 9.09
CA VAL A 177 -1.31 -5.22 9.27
C VAL A 177 -1.49 -4.50 7.96
N PHE A 178 -2.73 -4.30 7.55
CA PHE A 178 -3.07 -3.58 6.32
C PHE A 178 -4.27 -2.63 6.51
N GLY A 179 -4.56 -1.84 5.50
CA GLY A 179 -5.68 -0.91 5.45
C GLY A 179 -6.39 -0.94 4.11
N HIS A 180 -6.76 0.22 3.60
CA HIS A 180 -7.34 0.48 2.27
C HIS A 180 -8.72 -0.14 2.00
N THR A 181 -8.97 -1.35 2.44
CA THR A 181 -10.23 -2.07 2.17
C THR A 181 -11.44 -1.49 2.91
N HIS A 182 -11.21 -0.65 3.93
CA HIS A 182 -12.23 -0.12 4.84
C HIS A 182 -13.10 -1.21 5.52
N SER A 183 -12.75 -2.47 5.37
CA SER A 183 -13.41 -3.60 6.00
C SER A 183 -12.52 -4.12 7.12
N PRO A 184 -13.04 -4.21 8.37
CA PRO A 184 -12.30 -4.82 9.47
C PRO A 184 -11.96 -6.28 9.14
N ALA A 185 -10.75 -6.69 9.48
CA ALA A 185 -10.31 -8.07 9.31
C ALA A 185 -9.48 -8.53 10.51
N HIS A 186 -9.69 -9.77 10.91
CA HIS A 186 -8.87 -10.50 11.87
C HIS A 186 -8.88 -11.96 11.43
N ASP A 187 -8.03 -12.29 10.49
CA ASP A 187 -7.96 -13.62 9.88
C ASP A 187 -6.63 -14.28 10.24
N ILE A 188 -6.62 -15.60 10.39
CA ILE A 188 -5.39 -16.38 10.53
C ILE A 188 -5.34 -17.29 9.32
N VAL A 189 -4.30 -17.10 8.51
CA VAL A 189 -4.04 -17.93 7.32
C VAL A 189 -2.62 -18.44 7.42
N ASP A 190 -2.47 -19.74 7.35
CA ASP A 190 -1.17 -20.45 7.56
C ASP A 190 -0.39 -19.95 8.80
N ASN A 191 0.04 -19.57 9.48
CA ASN A 191 0.66 -19.06 10.71
C ASN A 191 0.81 -17.54 10.76
N THR A 192 0.20 -16.82 9.84
CA THR A 192 0.21 -15.34 9.83
C THR A 192 -1.17 -14.82 10.24
N THR A 193 -1.19 -13.90 11.21
CA THR A 193 -2.39 -13.17 11.59
C THR A 193 -2.53 -11.90 10.75
N TYR A 194 -3.61 -11.77 10.01
CA TYR A 194 -3.90 -10.61 9.17
C TYR A 194 -4.88 -9.67 9.89
N LEU A 195 -4.48 -8.41 10.05
CA LEU A 195 -5.23 -7.42 10.80
C LEU A 195 -5.54 -6.20 9.94
N CYS A 196 -6.81 -5.82 9.91
CA CYS A 196 -7.26 -4.53 9.40
C CYS A 196 -8.28 -3.94 10.37
N ASN A 197 -7.98 -2.75 10.89
CA ASN A 197 -8.90 -2.02 11.79
C ASN A 197 -9.11 -0.60 11.25
N PRO A 198 -9.87 -0.46 10.17
CA PRO A 198 -9.99 0.81 9.47
C PRO A 198 -10.97 1.74 10.19
N TYR A 199 -10.62 3.00 10.31
CA TYR A 199 -11.59 4.04 10.65
C TYR A 199 -12.54 4.29 9.45
N GLY A 200 -12.01 4.23 8.24
CA GLY A 200 -12.74 4.50 7.02
C GLY A 200 -13.07 5.98 6.83
N TYR A 201 -14.09 6.25 6.03
CA TYR A 201 -14.65 7.60 5.91
C TYR A 201 -15.52 7.94 7.13
N PRO A 202 -15.83 9.24 7.37
CA PRO A 202 -16.70 9.63 8.47
C PRO A 202 -18.00 8.82 8.49
N ARG A 203 -18.29 8.15 9.65
CA ARG A 203 -19.47 7.31 9.89
C ARG A 203 -19.45 5.92 9.24
N GLU A 204 -18.39 5.53 8.54
CA GLU A 204 -18.29 4.22 7.90
C GLU A 204 -18.04 3.11 8.93
N ASN A 205 -17.09 3.32 9.84
CA ASN A 205 -16.76 2.39 10.93
C ASN A 205 -16.84 3.09 12.31
N PRO A 206 -18.03 3.43 12.81
CA PRO A 206 -18.17 4.19 14.04
C PRO A 206 -17.68 3.42 15.29
N GLY A 207 -17.50 2.11 15.18
CA GLY A 207 -16.97 1.24 16.22
C GLY A 207 -15.46 0.99 16.14
N ALA A 208 -14.77 1.60 15.19
CA ALA A 208 -13.32 1.46 15.09
C ALA A 208 -12.64 1.97 16.36
N ARG A 209 -11.77 1.16 16.94
CA ARG A 209 -11.06 1.45 18.20
C ARG A 209 -9.65 0.88 18.14
N ILE A 210 -8.80 1.34 19.05
CA ILE A 210 -7.46 0.75 19.21
C ILE A 210 -7.60 -0.74 19.57
N ILE A 211 -6.95 -1.58 18.78
CA ILE A 211 -6.82 -3.02 19.05
C ILE A 211 -5.40 -3.24 19.56
N THR A 212 -5.27 -3.89 20.70
CA THR A 212 -3.98 -4.33 21.22
C THR A 212 -3.75 -5.78 20.80
N TYR A 213 -2.64 -6.02 20.15
CA TYR A 213 -2.16 -7.37 19.83
C TYR A 213 -0.96 -7.66 20.73
N THR A 214 -1.02 -8.74 21.51
CA THR A 214 0.09 -9.20 22.34
C THR A 214 0.74 -10.40 21.71
N LYS A 215 2.07 -10.39 21.65
CA LYS A 215 2.88 -11.55 21.24
C LYS A 215 2.97 -12.49 22.45
N ASP A 216 2.32 -13.63 22.39
CA ASP A 216 2.52 -14.73 23.31
C ASP A 216 3.84 -15.46 23.02
#